data_04399e1c7a8b4065b1348629d482f421
#
_entry.id   04399e1c7a8b4065b1348629d482f421
#
_cell.length_a   1.000
_cell.length_b   1.000
_cell.length_c   1.000
_cell.angle_alpha   90.00
_cell.angle_beta   90.00
_cell.angle_gamma   90.00
#
_symmetry.space_group_name_H-M   'P 1'
#
loop_
_entity.id
_entity.type
_entity.pdbx_description
1 polymer ?
#
loop_
_entity_poly.entity_id
_entity_poly.type
_entity_poly.pdbx_seq_one_letter_code
_entity_poly.pdbx_strand_id
1 'polypeptide(L)'
;MAQGTVIRITDELFLSLLNKLEYFVEPLENYEEGGLHHTDLILRLREAVWVHRKISQVLWFPFLRRHADVITSSESKYITYTNFILYNSVNYLLDPYDRLIATCSIIIAVAELSYERGKQVFSDCSSKIFQVFFEEFLKTPFEKRGGWQYLEEYILKQRYLKWYNKKEICPNFYKTEEHLQQELKLAEYIHQMACNDFKVDFLPIKSNENEVENNEEISRLTDKVVKGLLLDP
;
A
#
# COMPACT_ATOMS: atom_id res chain seq x y z
N MET A 1 -21.51 -0.19 -6.40
CA MET A 1 -21.14 0.68 -5.24
C MET A 1 -20.53 1.95 -5.80
N ALA A 2 -20.94 3.10 -5.26
CA ALA A 2 -20.54 4.39 -5.81
C ALA A 2 -19.04 4.64 -5.57
N GLN A 3 -18.43 5.44 -6.45
CA GLN A 3 -17.04 5.95 -6.36
C GLN A 3 -16.72 6.49 -4.95
N GLY A 4 -17.70 7.09 -4.27
CA GLY A 4 -17.57 7.55 -2.89
C GLY A 4 -17.19 6.47 -1.86
N THR A 5 -17.55 5.20 -2.08
CA THR A 5 -17.16 4.10 -1.17
C THR A 5 -15.67 3.80 -1.25
N VAL A 6 -15.09 3.82 -2.45
CA VAL A 6 -13.64 3.57 -2.65
C VAL A 6 -12.84 4.69 -1.97
N ILE A 7 -13.20 5.94 -2.21
CA ILE A 7 -12.55 7.11 -1.62
C ILE A 7 -12.57 7.01 -0.10
N ARG A 8 -13.76 6.81 0.48
CA ARG A 8 -13.93 6.73 1.93
C ARG A 8 -13.11 5.62 2.56
N ILE A 9 -13.17 4.39 2.02
CA ILE A 9 -12.39 3.27 2.54
C ILE A 9 -10.89 3.57 2.49
N THR A 10 -10.45 4.19 1.41
CA THR A 10 -9.03 4.49 1.21
C THR A 10 -8.53 5.53 2.20
N ASP A 11 -9.27 6.61 2.39
CA ASP A 11 -8.89 7.68 3.30
C ASP A 11 -8.86 7.17 4.74
N GLU A 12 -9.88 6.42 5.18
CA GLU A 12 -9.91 5.80 6.49
C GLU A 12 -8.75 4.82 6.70
N LEU A 13 -8.45 4.00 5.69
CA LEU A 13 -7.39 3.01 5.74
C LEU A 13 -6.02 3.69 5.87
N PHE A 14 -5.71 4.65 4.98
CA PHE A 14 -4.41 5.31 4.97
C PHE A 14 -4.19 6.17 6.20
N LEU A 15 -5.19 6.97 6.60
CA LEU A 15 -5.13 7.77 7.82
C LEU A 15 -4.85 6.88 9.05
N SER A 16 -5.58 5.79 9.17
CA SER A 16 -5.42 4.83 10.27
C SER A 16 -4.05 4.16 10.29
N LEU A 17 -3.51 3.79 9.13
CA LEU A 17 -2.19 3.15 9.02
C LEU A 17 -1.06 4.14 9.28
N LEU A 18 -1.17 5.37 8.79
CA LEU A 18 -0.20 6.44 9.06
C LEU A 18 -0.20 6.85 10.53
N ASN A 19 -1.39 6.94 11.15
CA ASN A 19 -1.49 7.18 12.61
C ASN A 19 -0.83 6.06 13.42
N LYS A 20 -0.97 4.81 12.99
CA LYS A 20 -0.32 3.67 13.66
C LYS A 20 1.21 3.72 13.56
N LEU A 21 1.73 4.39 12.53
CA LEU A 21 3.16 4.65 12.36
C LEU A 21 3.65 5.85 13.20
N GLU A 22 2.80 6.40 14.09
CA GLU A 22 3.07 7.61 14.89
C GLU A 22 3.38 8.85 14.02
N TYR A 23 3.05 8.81 12.74
CA TYR A 23 3.01 9.99 11.92
C TYR A 23 1.68 10.69 12.22
N PHE A 24 1.73 11.75 13.03
CA PHE A 24 0.54 12.50 13.40
C PHE A 24 -0.15 13.05 12.16
N VAL A 25 -1.27 12.46 11.84
CA VAL A 25 -2.22 12.99 10.87
C VAL A 25 -3.40 13.48 11.69
N GLU A 26 -3.80 14.74 11.51
CA GLU A 26 -4.95 15.31 12.21
C GLU A 26 -6.19 14.42 11.98
N PRO A 27 -6.97 14.11 13.02
CA PRO A 27 -8.21 13.36 12.85
C PRO A 27 -9.15 14.12 11.91
N LEU A 28 -9.79 13.42 11.01
CA LEU A 28 -10.89 13.99 10.24
C LEU A 28 -12.00 14.40 11.22
N GLU A 29 -12.22 15.72 11.38
CA GLU A 29 -13.10 16.31 12.41
C GLU A 29 -14.59 15.94 12.28
N ASN A 30 -15.01 15.22 11.25
CA ASN A 30 -16.43 14.89 11.01
C ASN A 30 -16.62 13.43 10.60
N TYR A 31 -16.14 12.50 11.43
CA TYR A 31 -16.35 11.09 11.17
C TYR A 31 -17.69 10.62 11.75
N GLU A 32 -18.74 10.56 10.94
CA GLU A 32 -19.94 9.79 11.27
C GLU A 32 -19.63 8.29 11.06
N GLU A 33 -19.66 7.51 12.12
CA GLU A 33 -19.53 6.06 12.07
C GLU A 33 -20.52 5.46 11.06
N GLY A 34 -20.00 5.03 9.93
CA GLY A 34 -20.75 4.19 9.00
C GLY A 34 -21.10 2.86 9.67
N GLY A 35 -22.22 2.28 9.31
CA GLY A 35 -22.79 1.10 9.97
C GLY A 35 -21.81 -0.03 10.27
N LEU A 36 -22.09 -0.83 11.28
CA LEU A 36 -21.25 -1.88 11.89
C LEU A 36 -20.43 -2.73 10.90
N HIS A 37 -21.00 -3.12 9.77
CA HIS A 37 -20.32 -3.97 8.78
C HIS A 37 -19.13 -3.30 8.08
N HIS A 38 -19.17 -1.98 7.94
CA HIS A 38 -18.11 -1.24 7.27
C HIS A 38 -16.87 -1.10 8.16
N THR A 39 -17.07 -0.90 9.45
CA THR A 39 -15.99 -0.79 10.45
C THR A 39 -15.20 -2.08 10.55
N ASP A 40 -15.88 -3.24 10.53
CA ASP A 40 -15.22 -4.55 10.58
C ASP A 40 -14.37 -4.81 9.35
N LEU A 41 -14.87 -4.50 8.15
CA LEU A 41 -14.11 -4.65 6.91
C LEU A 41 -12.83 -3.79 6.93
N ILE A 42 -12.92 -2.53 7.34
CA ILE A 42 -11.75 -1.66 7.42
C ILE A 42 -10.73 -2.19 8.42
N LEU A 43 -11.19 -2.66 9.58
CA LEU A 43 -10.32 -3.26 10.58
C LEU A 43 -9.56 -4.46 10.00
N ARG A 44 -10.28 -5.39 9.33
CA ARG A 44 -9.67 -6.57 8.71
C ARG A 44 -8.73 -6.22 7.56
N LEU A 45 -9.12 -5.25 6.76
CA LEU A 45 -8.27 -4.75 5.67
C LEU A 45 -6.97 -4.11 6.22
N ARG A 46 -7.05 -3.33 7.30
CA ARG A 46 -5.88 -2.78 7.99
C ARG A 46 -4.93 -3.87 8.47
N GLU A 47 -5.46 -4.90 9.10
CA GLU A 47 -4.67 -6.05 9.58
C GLU A 47 -3.97 -6.75 8.40
N ALA A 48 -4.70 -7.00 7.31
CA ALA A 48 -4.16 -7.64 6.11
C ALA A 48 -3.09 -6.78 5.43
N VAL A 49 -3.35 -5.48 5.24
CA VAL A 49 -2.39 -4.53 4.66
C VAL A 49 -1.13 -4.44 5.50
N TRP A 50 -1.26 -4.44 6.82
CA TRP A 50 -0.12 -4.40 7.72
C TRP A 50 0.79 -5.62 7.57
N VAL A 51 0.23 -6.82 7.43
CA VAL A 51 1.00 -8.04 7.17
C VAL A 51 1.65 -7.99 5.78
N HIS A 52 0.88 -7.59 4.75
CA HIS A 52 1.42 -7.44 3.39
C HIS A 52 2.54 -6.41 3.30
N ARG A 53 2.49 -5.34 4.11
CA ARG A 53 3.59 -4.38 4.20
C ARG A 53 4.90 -5.05 4.61
N LYS A 54 4.86 -6.00 5.55
CA LYS A 54 6.06 -6.77 5.94
C LYS A 54 6.56 -7.67 4.80
N ILE A 55 5.66 -8.29 4.05
CA ILE A 55 6.01 -9.07 2.85
C ILE A 55 6.65 -8.16 1.79
N SER A 56 6.01 -7.04 1.51
CA SER A 56 6.46 -6.05 0.52
C SER A 56 7.79 -5.42 0.90
N GLN A 57 8.10 -5.31 2.18
CA GLN A 57 9.33 -4.71 2.69
C GLN A 57 10.58 -5.43 2.16
N VAL A 58 10.56 -6.76 2.08
CA VAL A 58 11.67 -7.54 1.51
C VAL A 58 11.86 -7.27 0.01
N LEU A 59 10.75 -7.08 -0.70
CA LEU A 59 10.74 -6.91 -2.15
C LEU A 59 11.13 -5.50 -2.58
N TRP A 60 10.53 -4.50 -1.92
CA TRP A 60 10.55 -3.11 -2.38
C TRP A 60 11.54 -2.24 -1.62
N PHE A 61 11.87 -2.59 -0.39
CA PHE A 61 12.71 -1.78 0.47
C PHE A 61 14.11 -1.51 -0.12
N PRO A 62 14.82 -2.49 -0.73
CA PRO A 62 16.08 -2.20 -1.41
C PRO A 62 15.94 -1.20 -2.55
N PHE A 63 14.83 -1.28 -3.32
CA PHE A 63 14.54 -0.34 -4.39
C PHE A 63 14.21 1.05 -3.82
N LEU A 64 13.29 1.13 -2.86
CA LEU A 64 12.88 2.36 -2.20
C LEU A 64 14.06 3.10 -1.57
N ARG A 65 14.92 2.40 -0.85
CA ARG A 65 16.13 3.00 -0.25
C ARG A 65 17.11 3.53 -1.28
N ARG A 66 17.33 2.78 -2.36
CA ARG A 66 18.23 3.19 -3.43
C ARG A 66 17.77 4.47 -4.11
N HIS A 67 16.47 4.63 -4.31
CA HIS A 67 15.87 5.76 -5.04
C HIS A 67 15.20 6.78 -4.12
N ALA A 68 15.41 6.71 -2.81
CA ALA A 68 14.73 7.54 -1.82
C ALA A 68 14.84 9.04 -2.12
N ASP A 69 16.02 9.53 -2.46
CA ASP A 69 16.26 10.94 -2.74
C ASP A 69 15.54 11.39 -4.03
N VAL A 70 15.47 10.53 -5.03
CA VAL A 70 14.74 10.81 -6.28
C VAL A 70 13.23 10.77 -6.02
N ILE A 71 12.73 9.75 -5.35
CA ILE A 71 11.30 9.58 -5.02
C ILE A 71 10.79 10.80 -4.26
N THR A 72 11.56 11.30 -3.31
CA THR A 72 11.18 12.42 -2.44
C THR A 72 11.64 13.79 -2.94
N SER A 73 12.15 13.88 -4.17
CA SER A 73 12.62 15.14 -4.77
C SER A 73 11.47 16.06 -5.22
N SER A 74 10.35 15.48 -5.65
CA SER A 74 9.15 16.21 -6.07
C SER A 74 7.91 15.31 -5.99
N GLU A 75 6.73 15.93 -5.91
CA GLU A 75 5.44 15.24 -5.94
C GLU A 75 5.29 14.37 -7.20
N SER A 76 5.66 14.89 -8.37
CA SER A 76 5.61 14.13 -9.63
C SER A 76 6.49 12.88 -9.58
N LYS A 77 7.71 12.97 -9.03
CA LYS A 77 8.57 11.79 -8.85
C LYS A 77 7.98 10.80 -7.85
N TYR A 78 7.43 11.28 -6.74
CA TYR A 78 6.72 10.45 -5.77
C TYR A 78 5.61 9.65 -6.44
N ILE A 79 4.74 10.30 -7.22
CA ILE A 79 3.65 9.66 -7.95
C ILE A 79 4.18 8.66 -8.99
N THR A 80 5.17 9.07 -9.79
CA THR A 80 5.76 8.23 -10.86
C THR A 80 6.35 6.94 -10.31
N TYR A 81 7.17 7.03 -9.28
CA TYR A 81 7.81 5.85 -8.68
C TYR A 81 6.81 4.97 -7.93
N THR A 82 5.82 5.55 -7.27
CA THR A 82 4.74 4.77 -6.65
C THR A 82 3.98 3.98 -7.70
N ASN A 83 3.54 4.62 -8.80
CA ASN A 83 2.86 3.96 -9.91
C ASN A 83 3.72 2.86 -10.54
N PHE A 84 5.02 3.09 -10.70
CA PHE A 84 5.95 2.09 -11.22
C PHE A 84 6.01 0.84 -10.33
N ILE A 85 6.13 1.02 -9.02
CA ILE A 85 6.15 -0.10 -8.08
C ILE A 85 4.82 -0.85 -8.11
N LEU A 86 3.71 -0.14 -8.08
CA LEU A 86 2.37 -0.73 -8.15
C LEU A 86 2.18 -1.56 -9.42
N TYR A 87 2.48 -0.99 -10.58
CA TYR A 87 2.33 -1.66 -11.87
C TYR A 87 3.13 -2.96 -11.96
N ASN A 88 4.37 -2.95 -11.46
CA ASN A 88 5.21 -4.12 -11.46
C ASN A 88 4.79 -5.16 -10.41
N SER A 89 4.22 -4.73 -9.26
CA SER A 89 3.88 -5.64 -8.15
C SER A 89 2.61 -6.43 -8.39
N VAL A 90 1.55 -5.78 -8.86
CA VAL A 90 0.23 -6.42 -8.94
C VAL A 90 0.16 -7.51 -10.00
N ASN A 91 1.07 -7.50 -10.97
CA ASN A 91 1.11 -8.51 -12.03
C ASN A 91 1.55 -9.89 -11.54
N TYR A 92 2.20 -9.97 -10.37
CA TYR A 92 2.62 -11.25 -9.78
C TYR A 92 1.52 -11.96 -8.99
N LEU A 93 0.50 -11.22 -8.55
CA LEU A 93 -0.57 -11.77 -7.71
C LEU A 93 -1.75 -12.22 -8.58
N LEU A 94 -2.24 -13.44 -8.35
CA LEU A 94 -3.33 -14.01 -9.13
C LEU A 94 -4.71 -13.54 -8.63
N ASP A 95 -4.91 -13.50 -7.30
CA ASP A 95 -6.20 -13.13 -6.71
C ASP A 95 -6.36 -11.59 -6.69
N PRO A 96 -7.50 -11.05 -7.17
CA PRO A 96 -7.77 -9.62 -7.16
C PRO A 96 -7.78 -8.98 -5.77
N TYR A 97 -8.14 -9.73 -4.74
CA TYR A 97 -8.12 -9.23 -3.36
C TYR A 97 -6.71 -9.08 -2.82
N ASP A 98 -5.81 -10.02 -3.15
CA ASP A 98 -4.39 -9.89 -2.81
C ASP A 98 -3.75 -8.70 -3.53
N ARG A 99 -4.14 -8.45 -4.79
CA ARG A 99 -3.69 -7.25 -5.54
C ARG A 99 -4.11 -5.97 -4.84
N LEU A 100 -5.36 -5.89 -4.35
CA LEU A 100 -5.86 -4.74 -3.61
C LEU A 100 -5.04 -4.51 -2.32
N ILE A 101 -4.87 -5.56 -1.53
CA ILE A 101 -4.14 -5.50 -0.25
C ILE A 101 -2.68 -5.11 -0.50
N ALA A 102 -2.02 -5.70 -1.50
CA ALA A 102 -0.66 -5.36 -1.87
C ALA A 102 -0.53 -3.90 -2.35
N THR A 103 -1.49 -3.41 -3.15
CA THR A 103 -1.53 -2.00 -3.59
C THR A 103 -1.54 -1.06 -2.40
N CYS A 104 -2.45 -1.27 -1.43
CA CYS A 104 -2.50 -0.47 -0.22
C CYS A 104 -1.18 -0.54 0.56
N SER A 105 -0.59 -1.73 0.70
CA SER A 105 0.66 -1.91 1.46
C SER A 105 1.85 -1.19 0.84
N ILE A 106 1.94 -1.15 -0.48
CA ILE A 106 3.00 -0.46 -1.22
C ILE A 106 2.85 1.06 -1.06
N ILE A 107 1.65 1.58 -1.24
CA ILE A 107 1.40 3.02 -1.07
C ILE A 107 1.79 3.47 0.33
N ILE A 108 1.43 2.71 1.37
CA ILE A 108 1.84 3.01 2.75
C ILE A 108 3.36 2.97 2.90
N ALA A 109 4.06 2.01 2.30
CA ALA A 109 5.51 1.93 2.40
C ALA A 109 6.22 3.13 1.73
N VAL A 110 5.68 3.63 0.61
CA VAL A 110 6.23 4.83 -0.06
C VAL A 110 5.87 6.10 0.71
N ALA A 111 4.67 6.19 1.29
CA ALA A 111 4.28 7.29 2.17
C ALA A 111 5.19 7.36 3.40
N GLU A 112 5.46 6.22 4.04
CA GLU A 112 6.39 6.12 5.16
C GLU A 112 7.78 6.65 4.81
N LEU A 113 8.33 6.26 3.64
CA LEU A 113 9.59 6.80 3.15
C LEU A 113 9.57 8.33 3.04
N SER A 114 8.47 8.90 2.56
CA SER A 114 8.33 10.35 2.41
C SER A 114 8.28 11.06 3.77
N TYR A 115 7.62 10.47 4.77
CA TYR A 115 7.63 10.96 6.15
C TYR A 115 9.02 10.92 6.77
N GLU A 116 9.75 9.82 6.63
CA GLU A 116 11.14 9.67 7.11
C GLU A 116 12.07 10.73 6.52
N ARG A 117 11.78 11.21 5.32
CA ARG A 117 12.53 12.28 4.63
C ARG A 117 12.00 13.69 4.89
N GLY A 118 11.03 13.87 5.79
CA GLY A 118 10.42 15.17 6.09
C GLY A 118 9.58 15.76 4.96
N LYS A 119 9.02 14.90 4.09
CA LYS A 119 8.19 15.27 2.93
C LYS A 119 6.75 14.78 3.11
N GLN A 120 6.13 15.05 4.27
CA GLN A 120 4.79 14.58 4.61
C GLN A 120 3.74 14.94 3.55
N VAL A 121 3.84 16.12 2.96
CA VAL A 121 2.90 16.61 1.94
C VAL A 121 2.74 15.64 0.74
N PHE A 122 3.75 14.82 0.44
CA PHE A 122 3.63 13.87 -0.66
C PHE A 122 2.72 12.68 -0.32
N SER A 123 2.53 12.37 0.97
CA SER A 123 1.60 11.33 1.38
C SER A 123 0.14 11.66 1.06
N ASP A 124 -0.20 12.94 0.92
CA ASP A 124 -1.54 13.41 0.58
C ASP A 124 -1.99 12.93 -0.82
N CYS A 125 -0.99 12.66 -1.70
CA CYS A 125 -1.24 12.05 -3.00
C CYS A 125 -1.67 10.58 -2.92
N SER A 126 -1.48 9.90 -1.78
CA SER A 126 -1.65 8.45 -1.64
C SER A 126 -3.07 7.98 -1.97
N SER A 127 -4.09 8.68 -1.47
CA SER A 127 -5.49 8.37 -1.76
C SER A 127 -5.79 8.50 -3.26
N LYS A 128 -5.26 9.54 -3.91
CA LYS A 128 -5.47 9.76 -5.34
C LYS A 128 -4.73 8.73 -6.21
N ILE A 129 -3.51 8.38 -5.84
CA ILE A 129 -2.75 7.29 -6.50
C ILE A 129 -3.56 6.00 -6.43
N PHE A 130 -4.07 5.64 -5.24
CA PHE A 130 -4.89 4.46 -5.09
C PHE A 130 -6.15 4.49 -5.95
N GLN A 131 -6.89 5.61 -5.94
CA GLN A 131 -8.12 5.76 -6.72
C GLN A 131 -7.88 5.52 -8.19
N VAL A 132 -6.87 6.18 -8.78
CA VAL A 132 -6.52 6.03 -10.19
C VAL A 132 -6.09 4.59 -10.48
N PHE A 133 -5.22 4.03 -9.65
CA PHE A 133 -4.74 2.67 -9.86
C PHE A 133 -5.86 1.62 -9.72
N PHE A 134 -6.75 1.80 -8.75
CA PHE A 134 -7.91 0.95 -8.57
C PHE A 134 -8.82 0.96 -9.80
N GLU A 135 -9.20 2.14 -10.30
CA GLU A 135 -10.06 2.27 -11.47
C GLU A 135 -9.46 1.65 -12.73
N GLU A 136 -8.15 1.83 -12.94
CA GLU A 136 -7.45 1.35 -14.15
C GLU A 136 -7.17 -0.16 -14.16
N PHE A 137 -6.77 -0.72 -13.01
CA PHE A 137 -6.24 -2.09 -12.97
C PHE A 137 -7.00 -3.06 -12.09
N LEU A 138 -7.58 -2.59 -10.98
CA LEU A 138 -8.14 -3.48 -9.99
C LEU A 138 -9.65 -3.63 -10.08
N LYS A 139 -10.38 -2.60 -10.44
CA LYS A 139 -11.85 -2.53 -10.36
C LYS A 139 -12.54 -3.70 -11.04
N THR A 140 -12.25 -3.92 -12.32
CA THR A 140 -12.94 -4.96 -13.10
C THR A 140 -12.71 -6.37 -12.55
N PRO A 141 -11.47 -6.83 -12.27
CA PRO A 141 -11.26 -8.14 -11.67
C PRO A 141 -11.78 -8.22 -10.24
N PHE A 142 -11.69 -7.14 -9.46
CA PHE A 142 -12.19 -7.05 -8.10
C PHE A 142 -13.72 -7.21 -8.04
N GLU A 143 -14.46 -6.51 -8.88
CA GLU A 143 -15.92 -6.62 -8.98
C GLU A 143 -16.36 -8.02 -9.45
N LYS A 144 -15.67 -8.59 -10.43
CA LYS A 144 -15.90 -9.97 -10.89
C LYS A 144 -15.66 -11.01 -9.80
N ARG A 145 -14.73 -10.74 -8.86
CA ARG A 145 -14.42 -11.61 -7.72
C ARG A 145 -15.47 -11.53 -6.62
N GLY A 146 -16.35 -10.52 -6.65
CA GLY A 146 -17.43 -10.28 -5.68
C GLY A 146 -17.33 -8.94 -4.95
N GLY A 147 -16.33 -8.11 -5.28
CA GLY A 147 -16.19 -6.75 -4.77
C GLY A 147 -16.01 -6.70 -3.25
N TRP A 148 -16.41 -5.58 -2.66
CA TRP A 148 -16.26 -5.31 -1.22
C TRP A 148 -17.03 -6.29 -0.34
N GLN A 149 -18.15 -6.81 -0.82
CA GLN A 149 -19.02 -7.70 -0.06
C GLN A 149 -18.33 -9.00 0.36
N TYR A 150 -17.42 -9.52 -0.47
CA TYR A 150 -16.74 -10.79 -0.19
C TYR A 150 -15.28 -10.60 0.25
N LEU A 151 -14.78 -9.36 0.27
CA LEU A 151 -13.39 -9.07 0.67
C LEU A 151 -13.14 -9.45 2.13
N GLU A 152 -14.06 -9.12 3.04
CA GLU A 152 -13.92 -9.45 4.46
C GLU A 152 -13.86 -10.96 4.68
N GLU A 153 -14.77 -11.70 4.06
CA GLU A 153 -14.77 -13.17 4.14
C GLU A 153 -13.48 -13.78 3.56
N TYR A 154 -12.98 -13.18 2.47
CA TYR A 154 -11.71 -13.57 1.89
C TYR A 154 -10.55 -13.38 2.87
N ILE A 155 -10.42 -12.20 3.49
CA ILE A 155 -9.38 -11.89 4.46
C ILE A 155 -9.44 -12.85 5.66
N LEU A 156 -10.63 -13.12 6.19
CA LEU A 156 -10.83 -14.03 7.34
C LEU A 156 -10.39 -15.47 7.05
N LYS A 157 -10.44 -15.90 5.79
CA LYS A 157 -9.97 -17.23 5.35
C LYS A 157 -8.46 -17.30 5.15
N GLN A 158 -7.79 -16.14 5.05
CA GLN A 158 -6.35 -16.08 4.85
C GLN A 158 -5.59 -16.18 6.18
N ARG A 159 -4.29 -16.45 6.07
CA ARG A 159 -3.42 -16.52 7.24
C ARG A 159 -2.98 -15.16 7.79
N TYR A 160 -3.36 -14.05 7.15
CA TYR A 160 -2.96 -12.69 7.53
C TYR A 160 -3.25 -12.38 9.00
N LEU A 161 -4.43 -12.76 9.50
CA LEU A 161 -4.82 -12.51 10.88
C LEU A 161 -3.99 -13.30 11.89
N LYS A 162 -3.56 -14.51 11.52
CA LYS A 162 -2.69 -15.32 12.38
C LYS A 162 -1.31 -14.68 12.55
N TRP A 163 -0.82 -14.00 11.51
CA TRP A 163 0.46 -13.29 11.56
C TRP A 163 0.34 -11.95 12.28
N TYR A 164 -0.78 -11.23 12.08
CA TYR A 164 -1.02 -9.96 12.76
C TYR A 164 -1.11 -10.09 14.28
N ASN A 165 -1.78 -11.14 14.76
CA ASN A 165 -1.96 -11.39 16.21
C ASN A 165 -0.69 -11.88 16.90
N LYS A 166 0.35 -12.24 16.17
CA LYS A 166 1.67 -12.48 16.77
C LYS A 166 2.25 -11.13 17.16
N LYS A 167 2.56 -10.93 18.44
CA LYS A 167 3.17 -9.70 19.00
C LYS A 167 4.42 -9.22 18.25
N GLU A 168 5.04 -10.11 17.47
CA GLU A 168 6.22 -9.90 16.62
C GLU A 168 5.98 -8.95 15.43
N ILE A 169 4.70 -8.72 15.04
CA ILE A 169 4.35 -7.86 13.89
C ILE A 169 3.97 -6.43 14.35
N CYS A 170 4.00 -6.15 15.65
CA CYS A 170 3.74 -4.80 16.15
C CYS A 170 4.76 -3.80 15.60
N PRO A 171 4.31 -2.62 15.18
CA PRO A 171 5.20 -1.56 14.69
C PRO A 171 6.00 -0.99 15.85
N ASN A 172 7.16 -1.55 16.11
CA ASN A 172 8.16 -0.82 16.86
C ASN A 172 8.97 -0.02 15.85
N PHE A 173 8.90 1.28 15.96
CA PHE A 173 9.70 2.21 15.17
C PHE A 173 11.17 1.82 15.26
N TYR A 174 11.85 1.91 14.12
CA TYR A 174 13.28 1.70 13.96
C TYR A 174 14.06 2.75 14.75
N LYS A 175 14.12 2.59 16.06
CA LYS A 175 14.90 3.51 16.93
C LYS A 175 16.39 3.20 16.91
N THR A 176 16.77 1.98 16.43
CA THR A 176 18.17 1.53 16.35
C THR A 176 18.40 0.63 15.16
N GLU A 177 19.67 0.53 14.71
CA GLU A 177 20.10 -0.41 13.64
C GLU A 177 19.77 -1.87 14.01
N GLU A 178 19.84 -2.21 15.26
CA GLU A 178 19.54 -3.55 15.76
C GLU A 178 18.05 -3.90 15.59
N HIS A 179 17.15 -2.94 15.84
CA HIS A 179 15.72 -3.10 15.55
C HIS A 179 15.45 -3.27 14.06
N LEU A 180 16.15 -2.52 13.21
CA LEU A 180 16.04 -2.65 11.77
C LEU A 180 16.44 -4.06 11.31
N GLN A 181 17.53 -4.62 11.83
CA GLN A 181 17.98 -5.98 11.47
C GLN A 181 17.00 -7.05 11.94
N GLN A 182 16.39 -6.88 13.11
CA GLN A 182 15.34 -7.79 13.61
C GLN A 182 14.09 -7.74 12.73
N GLU A 183 13.66 -6.54 12.33
CA GLU A 183 12.52 -6.34 11.46
C GLU A 183 12.75 -6.93 10.05
N LEU A 184 13.95 -6.79 9.50
CA LEU A 184 14.29 -7.39 8.21
C LEU A 184 14.25 -8.93 8.28
N LYS A 185 14.79 -9.54 9.34
CA LYS A 185 14.71 -11.00 9.54
C LYS A 185 13.26 -11.48 9.66
N LEU A 186 12.42 -10.74 10.38
CA LEU A 186 11.00 -11.04 10.50
C LEU A 186 10.30 -10.90 9.14
N ALA A 187 10.60 -9.84 8.39
CA ALA A 187 10.05 -9.62 7.07
C ALA A 187 10.46 -10.73 6.08
N GLU A 188 11.71 -11.18 6.11
CA GLU A 188 12.20 -12.32 5.33
C GLU A 188 11.45 -13.61 5.68
N TYR A 189 11.26 -13.89 6.96
CA TYR A 189 10.49 -15.05 7.42
C TYR A 189 9.04 -15.02 6.93
N ILE A 190 8.36 -13.87 7.09
CA ILE A 190 6.98 -13.69 6.63
C ILE A 190 6.90 -13.80 5.11
N HIS A 191 7.87 -13.21 4.39
CA HIS A 191 7.97 -13.31 2.94
C HIS A 191 8.09 -14.78 2.48
N GLN A 192 8.96 -15.55 3.11
CA GLN A 192 9.14 -16.96 2.79
C GLN A 192 7.88 -17.78 3.02
N MET A 193 7.16 -17.49 4.12
CA MET A 193 5.85 -18.10 4.40
C MET A 193 4.81 -17.71 3.34
N ALA A 194 4.79 -16.44 2.92
CA ALA A 194 3.87 -15.95 1.90
C ALA A 194 4.15 -16.57 0.53
N CYS A 195 5.41 -16.71 0.11
CA CYS A 195 5.77 -17.39 -1.13
C CYS A 195 5.23 -18.82 -1.16
N ASN A 196 5.35 -19.54 -0.05
CA ASN A 196 4.83 -20.90 0.07
C ASN A 196 3.29 -20.95 0.01
N ASP A 197 2.61 -20.01 0.66
CA ASP A 197 1.15 -19.95 0.71
C ASP A 197 0.53 -19.51 -0.63
N PHE A 198 1.13 -18.52 -1.29
CA PHE A 198 0.64 -18.00 -2.58
C PHE A 198 1.18 -18.80 -3.77
N LYS A 199 2.15 -19.68 -3.59
CA LYS A 199 2.84 -20.43 -4.66
C LYS A 199 3.43 -19.51 -5.72
N VAL A 200 3.99 -18.39 -5.31
CA VAL A 200 4.57 -17.35 -6.16
C VAL A 200 5.98 -17.05 -5.70
N ASP A 201 6.91 -17.01 -6.64
CA ASP A 201 8.26 -16.51 -6.39
C ASP A 201 8.26 -14.99 -6.58
N PHE A 202 8.24 -14.26 -5.48
CA PHE A 202 8.37 -12.81 -5.51
C PHE A 202 9.83 -12.43 -5.76
N LEU A 203 10.13 -11.89 -6.92
CA LEU A 203 11.48 -11.43 -7.25
C LEU A 203 11.62 -9.92 -6.95
N PRO A 204 12.74 -9.49 -6.35
CA PRO A 204 13.02 -8.07 -6.14
C PRO A 204 13.11 -7.32 -7.48
N ILE A 205 12.58 -6.12 -7.53
CA ILE A 205 12.72 -5.25 -8.71
C ILE A 205 14.18 -4.80 -8.84
N LYS A 206 14.74 -5.01 -10.04
CA LYS A 206 16.10 -4.61 -10.39
C LYS A 206 16.15 -3.42 -11.39
N SER A 207 15.03 -2.73 -11.58
CA SER A 207 14.91 -1.64 -12.56
C SER A 207 15.78 -0.45 -12.20
N ASN A 208 16.22 0.28 -13.21
CA ASN A 208 16.95 1.53 -13.09
C ASN A 208 16.03 2.75 -13.33
N GLU A 209 16.52 3.96 -13.08
CA GLU A 209 15.75 5.21 -13.23
C GLU A 209 15.22 5.41 -14.65
N ASN A 210 16.00 5.06 -15.68
CA ASN A 210 15.59 5.21 -17.07
C ASN A 210 14.39 4.33 -17.42
N GLU A 211 14.29 3.12 -16.85
CA GLU A 211 13.14 2.23 -17.05
C GLU A 211 11.87 2.78 -16.39
N VAL A 212 12.02 3.45 -15.25
CA VAL A 212 10.90 4.13 -14.56
C VAL A 212 10.39 5.30 -15.38
N GLU A 213 11.31 6.17 -15.84
CA GLU A 213 10.98 7.44 -16.48
C GLU A 213 10.50 7.30 -17.92
N ASN A 214 10.96 6.27 -18.65
CA ASN A 214 10.60 6.03 -20.04
C ASN A 214 9.42 5.06 -20.22
N ASN A 215 8.74 4.68 -19.16
CA ASN A 215 7.58 3.81 -19.23
C ASN A 215 6.31 4.60 -19.55
N GLU A 216 5.77 4.44 -20.77
CA GLU A 216 4.59 5.17 -21.24
C GLU A 216 3.36 4.95 -20.37
N GLU A 217 3.14 3.72 -19.86
CA GLU A 217 1.99 3.42 -19.01
C GLU A 217 2.11 4.11 -17.64
N ILE A 218 3.31 4.16 -17.08
CA ILE A 218 3.59 4.88 -15.83
C ILE A 218 3.40 6.39 -16.02
N SER A 219 3.87 6.94 -17.14
CA SER A 219 3.65 8.35 -17.49
C SER A 219 2.15 8.66 -17.58
N ARG A 220 1.38 7.82 -18.26
CA ARG A 220 -0.07 7.95 -18.39
C ARG A 220 -0.79 7.93 -17.03
N LEU A 221 -0.40 7.02 -16.14
CA LEU A 221 -0.94 6.94 -14.79
C LEU A 221 -0.60 8.18 -13.96
N THR A 222 0.65 8.62 -14.02
CA THR A 222 1.12 9.81 -13.32
C THR A 222 0.32 11.04 -13.75
N ASP A 223 0.12 11.24 -15.05
CA ASP A 223 -0.70 12.33 -15.58
C ASP A 223 -2.15 12.29 -15.09
N LYS A 224 -2.73 11.11 -14.97
CA LYS A 224 -4.09 10.96 -14.42
C LYS A 224 -4.17 11.35 -12.95
N VAL A 225 -3.20 10.94 -12.14
CA VAL A 225 -3.13 11.33 -10.73
C VAL A 225 -2.98 12.84 -10.58
N VAL A 226 -2.00 13.43 -11.28
CA VAL A 226 -1.75 14.89 -11.22
C VAL A 226 -2.98 15.69 -11.67
N LYS A 227 -3.62 15.30 -12.76
CA LYS A 227 -4.88 15.95 -13.21
C LYS A 227 -5.98 15.82 -12.16
N GLY A 228 -6.10 14.65 -11.53
CA GLY A 228 -7.09 14.43 -10.48
C GLY A 228 -6.85 15.28 -9.23
N LEU A 229 -5.60 15.50 -8.83
CA LEU A 229 -5.26 16.38 -7.71
C LEU A 229 -5.56 17.87 -8.00
N LEU A 230 -5.47 18.28 -9.27
CA LEU A 230 -5.80 19.66 -9.66
C LEU A 230 -7.31 19.93 -9.75
N LEU A 231 -8.14 18.91 -9.92
CA LEU A 231 -9.59 19.03 -10.08
C LEU A 231 -10.37 18.89 -8.75
N ASP A 232 -9.78 18.21 -7.78
CA ASP A 232 -10.34 17.95 -6.44
C ASP A 232 -9.36 18.52 -5.38
N PRO A 233 -9.25 19.85 -5.22
CA PRO A 233 -8.33 20.47 -4.27
C PRO A 233 -8.79 20.27 -2.80
#